data_da51e2592a708ee0a19deb763a9e07f4
#
_entry.id   da51e2592a708ee0a19deb763a9e07f4
#
_cell.length_a   1.000
_cell.length_b   1.000
_cell.length_c   1.000
_cell.angle_alpha   90.00
_cell.angle_beta   90.00
_cell.angle_gamma   90.00
#
_symmetry.space_group_name_H-M   'P 1'
#
loop_
_entity.id
_entity.type
_entity.pdbx_description
1 polymer ?
#
loop_
_entity_poly.entity_id
_entity_poly.type
_entity_poly.pdbx_seq_one_letter_code
_entity_poly.pdbx_strand_id
1 'polypeptide(L)'
;MLGTDGRQNEGERMGSMIEKIVSGGQTGVDRAGLDAAMEAGIPVGGYCPKGRLAEDGTVPERYPLAELTSGRYASRTEKNVVESDGTLVLNLGELTDGTKATVDFAKEHGRAHLVLQLEEMPALQDCLSWIKEHGIRVLNVAGPRESKCPGIYLKAFAYLQELFSARGTD
;
A
#
# COMPACT_ATOMS: atom_id res chain seq x y z
N MET A 1 -30.09 -21.50 23.60
CA MET A 1 -29.30 -21.42 22.38
C MET A 1 -29.23 -19.98 21.91
N LEU A 2 -28.11 -19.39 22.13
CA LEU A 2 -27.88 -17.99 21.73
C LEU A 2 -27.25 -18.00 20.34
N GLY A 3 -28.02 -17.54 19.37
CA GLY A 3 -27.48 -17.30 18.06
C GLY A 3 -26.38 -16.26 18.14
N THR A 4 -25.18 -16.67 17.83
CA THR A 4 -24.06 -15.75 17.64
C THR A 4 -24.45 -14.78 16.55
N ASP A 5 -24.55 -13.52 16.92
CA ASP A 5 -24.86 -12.45 15.98
C ASP A 5 -23.76 -12.40 14.91
N GLY A 6 -24.12 -12.84 13.71
CA GLY A 6 -23.18 -12.88 12.58
C GLY A 6 -22.67 -11.51 12.13
N ARG A 7 -23.17 -10.43 12.72
CA ARG A 7 -22.78 -9.05 12.38
C ARG A 7 -21.50 -8.58 13.05
N GLN A 8 -21.18 -9.10 14.24
CA GLN A 8 -19.92 -8.77 14.90
C GLN A 8 -18.71 -9.40 14.20
N ASN A 9 -18.95 -10.52 13.52
CA ASN A 9 -17.89 -11.23 12.81
C ASN A 9 -17.51 -10.59 11.45
N GLU A 10 -18.37 -9.76 10.86
CA GLU A 10 -18.06 -9.16 9.56
C GLU A 10 -17.11 -7.96 9.67
N GLY A 11 -17.24 -7.12 10.71
CA GLY A 11 -16.32 -6.01 10.96
C GLY A 11 -14.94 -6.51 11.35
N GLU A 12 -14.86 -7.49 12.24
CA GLU A 12 -13.60 -8.12 12.61
C GLU A 12 -12.93 -8.82 11.44
N ARG A 13 -13.71 -9.43 10.53
CA ARG A 13 -13.21 -10.09 9.31
C ARG A 13 -12.67 -9.09 8.30
N MET A 14 -13.23 -7.88 8.19
CA MET A 14 -12.71 -6.85 7.29
C MET A 14 -11.32 -6.38 7.71
N GLY A 15 -11.13 -6.16 9.01
CA GLY A 15 -9.84 -5.76 9.55
C GLY A 15 -8.80 -6.87 9.55
N SER A 16 -9.24 -8.15 9.64
CA SER A 16 -8.35 -9.30 9.61
C SER A 16 -8.05 -9.80 8.19
N MET A 17 -8.67 -9.21 7.15
CA MET A 17 -8.41 -9.61 5.76
C MET A 17 -7.01 -9.23 5.29
N ILE A 18 -6.49 -8.09 5.69
CA ILE A 18 -5.14 -7.68 5.32
C ILE A 18 -4.13 -8.48 6.15
N GLU A 19 -3.42 -9.36 5.49
CA GLU A 19 -2.39 -10.21 6.10
C GLU A 19 -0.99 -9.62 5.97
N LYS A 20 -0.79 -8.77 4.95
CA LYS A 20 0.53 -8.22 4.66
C LYS A 20 0.40 -6.94 3.84
N ILE A 21 1.26 -5.98 4.16
CA ILE A 21 1.45 -4.77 3.35
C ILE A 21 2.78 -4.90 2.63
N VAL A 22 2.79 -4.67 1.33
CA VAL A 22 4.02 -4.65 0.54
C VAL A 22 4.21 -3.29 -0.11
N SER A 23 5.44 -2.91 -0.36
CA SER A 23 5.78 -1.72 -1.12
C SER A 23 7.20 -1.82 -1.66
N GLY A 24 7.59 -0.83 -2.46
CA GLY A 24 8.91 -0.79 -3.07
C GLY A 24 10.00 -0.12 -2.23
N GLY A 25 9.65 0.45 -1.09
CA GLY A 25 10.61 1.08 -0.19
C GLY A 25 11.13 2.45 -0.62
N GLN A 26 10.59 3.05 -1.68
CA GLN A 26 10.96 4.39 -2.08
C GLN A 26 10.48 5.40 -1.03
N THR A 27 11.11 6.58 -0.97
CA THR A 27 10.64 7.67 -0.12
C THR A 27 9.18 8.01 -0.44
N GLY A 28 8.51 8.73 0.45
CA GLY A 28 7.12 9.12 0.24
C GLY A 28 6.14 8.02 0.60
N VAL A 29 5.19 7.73 -0.30
CA VAL A 29 4.09 6.81 -0.01
C VAL A 29 4.54 5.39 0.32
N ASP A 30 5.53 4.87 -0.40
CA ASP A 30 6.03 3.50 -0.15
C ASP A 30 6.43 3.29 1.32
N ARG A 31 7.27 4.20 1.84
CA ARG A 31 7.72 4.13 3.25
C ARG A 31 6.60 4.43 4.23
N ALA A 32 5.69 5.34 3.88
CA ALA A 32 4.52 5.60 4.71
C ALA A 32 3.69 4.33 4.91
N GLY A 33 3.51 3.55 3.84
CA GLY A 33 2.82 2.27 3.89
C GLY A 33 3.49 1.27 4.82
N LEU A 34 4.81 1.13 4.69
CA LEU A 34 5.59 0.23 5.54
C LEU A 34 5.55 0.66 7.01
N ASP A 35 5.79 1.94 7.27
CA ASP A 35 5.82 2.47 8.63
C ASP A 35 4.47 2.35 9.32
N ALA A 36 3.38 2.72 8.64
CA ALA A 36 2.04 2.62 9.20
C ALA A 36 1.64 1.16 9.48
N ALA A 37 2.02 0.24 8.60
CA ALA A 37 1.76 -1.19 8.80
C ALA A 37 2.56 -1.74 9.97
N MET A 38 3.83 -1.39 10.09
CA MET A 38 4.68 -1.82 11.21
C MET A 38 4.14 -1.31 12.54
N GLU A 39 3.70 -0.05 12.59
CA GLU A 39 3.07 0.53 13.78
C GLU A 39 1.80 -0.22 14.17
N ALA A 40 1.01 -0.65 13.17
CA ALA A 40 -0.23 -1.39 13.40
C ALA A 40 -0.02 -2.90 13.65
N GLY A 41 1.22 -3.38 13.63
CA GLY A 41 1.53 -4.79 13.81
C GLY A 41 1.20 -5.67 12.61
N ILE A 42 1.06 -5.09 11.41
CA ILE A 42 0.81 -5.83 10.18
C ILE A 42 2.16 -6.24 9.56
N PRO A 43 2.35 -7.51 9.19
CA PRO A 43 3.56 -7.93 8.49
C PRO A 43 3.83 -7.12 7.23
N VAL A 44 5.08 -6.80 6.97
CA VAL A 44 5.48 -6.02 5.80
C VAL A 44 6.49 -6.76 4.95
N GLY A 45 6.59 -6.37 3.69
CA GLY A 45 7.53 -6.91 2.74
C GLY A 45 7.45 -6.19 1.41
N GLY A 46 7.79 -6.91 0.36
CA GLY A 46 7.82 -6.38 -0.99
C GLY A 46 9.20 -6.52 -1.61
N TYR A 47 9.35 -5.91 -2.77
CA TYR A 47 10.58 -5.98 -3.56
C TYR A 47 11.16 -4.60 -3.76
N CYS A 48 12.48 -4.50 -3.70
CA CYS A 48 13.21 -3.28 -4.02
C CYS A 48 14.23 -3.57 -5.14
N PRO A 49 14.77 -2.55 -5.79
CA PRO A 49 15.78 -2.76 -6.82
C PRO A 49 17.06 -3.36 -6.25
N LYS A 50 17.89 -3.96 -7.12
CA LYS A 50 19.23 -4.41 -6.77
C LYS A 50 20.00 -3.27 -6.11
N GLY A 51 20.71 -3.60 -5.01
CA GLY A 51 21.43 -2.61 -4.22
C GLY A 51 20.54 -1.82 -3.27
N ARG A 52 19.26 -2.18 -3.14
CA ARG A 52 18.28 -1.49 -2.31
C ARG A 52 18.19 0.00 -2.67
N LEU A 53 18.25 0.30 -3.97
CA LEU A 53 18.28 1.69 -4.45
C LEU A 53 16.99 2.45 -4.15
N ALA A 54 17.16 3.67 -3.67
CA ALA A 54 16.09 4.65 -3.46
C ALA A 54 16.65 6.06 -3.75
N GLU A 55 15.78 7.05 -3.92
CA GLU A 55 16.23 8.41 -4.27
C GLU A 55 17.14 9.05 -3.21
N ASP A 56 17.02 8.64 -1.96
CA ASP A 56 17.85 9.14 -0.85
C ASP A 56 19.08 8.25 -0.57
N GLY A 57 19.39 7.31 -1.46
CA GLY A 57 20.51 6.38 -1.34
C GLY A 57 20.04 4.95 -1.34
N THR A 58 19.87 4.36 -0.18
CA THR A 58 19.39 2.97 -0.03
C THR A 58 18.16 2.87 0.87
N VAL A 59 17.36 1.87 0.59
CA VAL A 59 16.21 1.53 1.45
C VAL A 59 16.76 1.08 2.81
N PRO A 60 16.33 1.71 3.92
CA PRO A 60 16.78 1.33 5.27
C PRO A 60 16.60 -0.15 5.56
N GLU A 61 17.55 -0.73 6.29
CA GLU A 61 17.54 -2.17 6.61
C GLU A 61 16.37 -2.61 7.48
N ARG A 62 15.76 -1.68 8.20
CA ARG A 62 14.57 -1.98 9.01
C ARG A 62 13.38 -2.45 8.19
N TYR A 63 13.38 -2.16 6.88
CA TYR A 63 12.36 -2.64 5.96
C TYR A 63 12.78 -3.98 5.36
N PRO A 64 12.06 -5.08 5.68
CA PRO A 64 12.45 -6.42 5.23
C PRO A 64 12.02 -6.68 3.78
N LEU A 65 12.60 -5.94 2.84
CA LEU A 65 12.31 -6.08 1.42
C LEU A 65 13.31 -7.01 0.75
N ALA A 66 12.82 -7.74 -0.25
CA ALA A 66 13.66 -8.60 -1.08
C ALA A 66 14.25 -7.80 -2.24
N GLU A 67 15.56 -7.93 -2.47
CA GLU A 67 16.20 -7.31 -3.61
C GLU A 67 15.93 -8.09 -4.89
N LEU A 68 15.63 -7.37 -5.97
CA LEU A 68 15.61 -7.95 -7.31
C LEU A 68 17.01 -8.04 -7.88
N THR A 69 17.16 -8.84 -8.93
CA THR A 69 18.43 -8.88 -9.70
C THR A 69 18.56 -7.66 -10.59
N SER A 70 17.46 -6.97 -10.89
CA SER A 70 17.43 -5.74 -11.68
C SER A 70 17.54 -4.51 -10.78
N GLY A 71 18.35 -3.52 -11.19
CA GLY A 71 18.42 -2.22 -10.55
C GLY A 71 17.36 -1.22 -11.04
N ARG A 72 16.47 -1.63 -11.94
CA ARG A 72 15.47 -0.76 -12.52
C ARG A 72 14.26 -0.61 -11.60
N TYR A 73 13.82 0.63 -11.37
CA TYR A 73 12.62 0.92 -10.57
C TYR A 73 11.37 0.29 -11.17
N ALA A 74 11.25 0.28 -12.51
CA ALA A 74 10.09 -0.31 -13.18
C ALA A 74 9.94 -1.80 -12.88
N SER A 75 11.02 -2.55 -12.82
CA SER A 75 10.99 -3.99 -12.51
C SER A 75 10.44 -4.25 -11.11
N ARG A 76 10.88 -3.45 -10.13
CA ARG A 76 10.40 -3.52 -8.75
C ARG A 76 8.93 -3.16 -8.67
N THR A 77 8.51 -2.10 -9.38
CA THR A 77 7.13 -1.63 -9.41
C THR A 77 6.21 -2.71 -9.95
N GLU A 78 6.56 -3.31 -11.08
CA GLU A 78 5.78 -4.40 -11.68
C GLU A 78 5.69 -5.60 -10.76
N LYS A 79 6.79 -6.02 -10.16
CA LYS A 79 6.84 -7.19 -9.27
C LYS A 79 5.91 -7.01 -8.06
N ASN A 80 5.91 -5.85 -7.43
CA ASN A 80 5.03 -5.57 -6.30
C ASN A 80 3.55 -5.59 -6.70
N VAL A 81 3.22 -5.08 -7.88
CA VAL A 81 1.85 -5.13 -8.40
C VAL A 81 1.41 -6.57 -8.64
N VAL A 82 2.23 -7.35 -9.32
CA VAL A 82 1.89 -8.72 -9.73
C VAL A 82 1.79 -9.68 -8.54
N GLU A 83 2.66 -9.53 -7.55
CA GLU A 83 2.74 -10.43 -6.39
C GLU A 83 1.76 -10.05 -5.27
N SER A 84 1.00 -8.98 -5.41
CA SER A 84 -0.03 -8.58 -4.45
C SER A 84 -1.42 -8.88 -4.98
N ASP A 85 -2.42 -8.86 -4.10
CA ASP A 85 -3.82 -9.05 -4.49
C ASP A 85 -4.46 -7.78 -5.00
N GLY A 86 -3.95 -6.64 -4.60
CA GLY A 86 -4.41 -5.34 -5.06
C GLY A 86 -3.42 -4.25 -4.71
N THR A 87 -3.51 -3.14 -5.43
CA THR A 87 -2.64 -1.98 -5.25
C THR A 87 -3.46 -0.75 -4.88
N LEU A 88 -3.12 -0.16 -3.74
CA LEU A 88 -3.65 1.12 -3.30
C LEU A 88 -2.63 2.21 -3.64
N VAL A 89 -3.05 3.15 -4.49
CA VAL A 89 -2.22 4.30 -4.87
C VAL A 89 -2.73 5.53 -4.14
N LEU A 90 -1.89 6.12 -3.29
CA LEU A 90 -2.17 7.39 -2.64
C LEU A 90 -1.43 8.48 -3.39
N ASN A 91 -2.15 9.47 -3.90
CA ASN A 91 -1.61 10.45 -4.83
C ASN A 91 -2.04 11.88 -4.50
N LEU A 92 -1.33 12.83 -5.07
CA LEU A 92 -1.69 14.25 -5.08
C LEU A 92 -1.50 14.75 -6.53
N GLY A 93 -2.58 15.20 -7.15
CA GLY A 93 -2.54 15.76 -8.49
C GLY A 93 -2.52 14.69 -9.59
N GLU A 94 -1.82 14.95 -10.68
CA GLU A 94 -1.71 14.05 -11.81
C GLU A 94 -0.84 12.83 -11.51
N LEU A 95 -1.20 11.70 -12.10
CA LEU A 95 -0.37 10.50 -12.05
C LEU A 95 0.83 10.68 -12.98
N THR A 96 2.04 10.62 -12.42
CA THR A 96 3.28 10.81 -13.18
C THR A 96 4.30 9.73 -12.84
N ASP A 97 5.27 9.55 -13.74
CA ASP A 97 6.44 8.69 -13.54
C ASP A 97 6.10 7.29 -13.00
N GLY A 98 6.72 6.87 -11.91
CA GLY A 98 6.53 5.56 -11.31
C GLY A 98 5.13 5.29 -10.80
N THR A 99 4.41 6.33 -10.36
CA THR A 99 3.02 6.19 -9.90
C THR A 99 2.10 5.85 -11.06
N LYS A 100 2.28 6.53 -12.19
CA LYS A 100 1.54 6.21 -13.42
C LYS A 100 1.87 4.79 -13.89
N ALA A 101 3.15 4.42 -13.86
CA ALA A 101 3.58 3.08 -14.23
C ALA A 101 2.93 2.00 -13.34
N THR A 102 2.78 2.26 -12.05
CA THR A 102 2.10 1.35 -11.12
C THR A 102 0.68 1.06 -11.59
N VAL A 103 -0.08 2.10 -11.93
CA VAL A 103 -1.46 1.94 -12.40
C VAL A 103 -1.49 1.21 -13.75
N ASP A 104 -0.59 1.56 -14.65
CA ASP A 104 -0.49 0.91 -15.96
C ASP A 104 -0.20 -0.59 -15.83
N PHE A 105 0.73 -0.99 -14.95
CA PHE A 105 1.01 -2.39 -14.67
C PHE A 105 -0.20 -3.12 -14.08
N ALA A 106 -0.93 -2.47 -13.16
CA ALA A 106 -2.13 -3.08 -12.58
C ALA A 106 -3.18 -3.37 -13.66
N LYS A 107 -3.39 -2.43 -14.56
CA LYS A 107 -4.32 -2.60 -15.69
C LYS A 107 -3.84 -3.70 -16.64
N GLU A 108 -2.57 -3.67 -17.01
CA GLU A 108 -1.97 -4.63 -17.93
C GLU A 108 -2.08 -6.07 -17.43
N HIS A 109 -1.86 -6.27 -16.12
CA HIS A 109 -1.91 -7.60 -15.49
C HIS A 109 -3.29 -7.97 -14.93
N GLY A 110 -4.31 -7.12 -15.14
CA GLY A 110 -5.66 -7.39 -14.64
C GLY A 110 -5.75 -7.44 -13.12
N ARG A 111 -4.91 -6.67 -12.42
CA ARG A 111 -4.89 -6.62 -10.95
C ARG A 111 -5.79 -5.50 -10.43
N ALA A 112 -6.46 -5.76 -9.31
CA ALA A 112 -7.27 -4.75 -8.64
C ALA A 112 -6.40 -3.56 -8.23
N HIS A 113 -6.89 -2.35 -8.46
CA HIS A 113 -6.21 -1.13 -8.03
C HIS A 113 -7.22 -0.05 -7.69
N LEU A 114 -6.84 0.81 -6.78
CA LEU A 114 -7.63 1.96 -6.35
C LEU A 114 -6.70 3.16 -6.22
N VAL A 115 -7.03 4.25 -6.90
CA VAL A 115 -6.29 5.51 -6.80
C VAL A 115 -7.09 6.48 -5.95
N LEU A 116 -6.49 6.97 -4.87
CA LEU A 116 -7.09 7.98 -4.00
C LEU A 116 -6.28 9.27 -4.06
N GLN A 117 -6.98 10.37 -4.35
CA GLN A 117 -6.39 11.71 -4.31
C GLN A 117 -6.52 12.24 -2.88
N LEU A 118 -5.40 12.39 -2.18
CA LEU A 118 -5.41 12.73 -0.76
C LEU A 118 -5.98 14.14 -0.48
N GLU A 119 -5.85 15.07 -1.43
CA GLU A 119 -6.45 16.40 -1.30
C GLU A 119 -7.98 16.37 -1.28
N GLU A 120 -8.59 15.33 -1.79
CA GLU A 120 -10.04 15.15 -1.77
C GLU A 120 -10.55 14.55 -0.47
N MET A 121 -9.65 14.28 0.47
CA MET A 121 -9.97 13.69 1.78
C MET A 121 -10.84 12.43 1.64
N PRO A 122 -10.35 11.39 0.92
CA PRO A 122 -11.16 10.22 0.62
C PRO A 122 -11.63 9.48 1.88
N ALA A 123 -12.88 9.02 1.86
CA ALA A 123 -13.45 8.30 2.99
C ALA A 123 -12.77 6.94 3.17
N LEU A 124 -12.44 6.60 4.41
CA LEU A 124 -11.85 5.30 4.74
C LEU A 124 -12.75 4.14 4.30
N GLN A 125 -14.06 4.32 4.42
CA GLN A 125 -15.03 3.29 4.09
C GLN A 125 -14.95 2.86 2.62
N ASP A 126 -14.66 3.79 1.71
CA ASP A 126 -14.53 3.48 0.29
C ASP A 126 -13.36 2.52 0.05
N CYS A 127 -12.25 2.75 0.73
CA CYS A 127 -11.08 1.88 0.64
C CYS A 127 -11.36 0.51 1.29
N LEU A 128 -11.98 0.50 2.46
CA LEU A 128 -12.32 -0.74 3.17
C LEU A 128 -13.29 -1.60 2.35
N SER A 129 -14.28 -0.99 1.72
CA SER A 129 -15.22 -1.68 0.84
C SER A 129 -14.52 -2.28 -0.39
N TRP A 130 -13.60 -1.54 -0.98
CA TRP A 130 -12.80 -2.02 -2.11
C TRP A 130 -11.94 -3.22 -1.72
N ILE A 131 -11.29 -3.18 -0.56
CA ILE A 131 -10.49 -4.29 -0.03
C ILE A 131 -11.35 -5.54 0.13
N LYS A 132 -12.54 -5.38 0.70
CA LYS A 132 -13.48 -6.48 0.93
C LYS A 132 -13.99 -7.06 -0.38
N GLU A 133 -14.43 -6.20 -1.30
CA GLU A 133 -14.98 -6.62 -2.60
C GLU A 133 -14.00 -7.45 -3.42
N HIS A 134 -12.72 -7.12 -3.34
CA HIS A 134 -11.68 -7.79 -4.12
C HIS A 134 -10.94 -8.87 -3.34
N GLY A 135 -11.33 -9.13 -2.08
CA GLY A 135 -10.71 -10.16 -1.26
C GLY A 135 -9.22 -9.96 -1.06
N ILE A 136 -8.80 -8.70 -0.90
CA ILE A 136 -7.39 -8.34 -0.83
C ILE A 136 -6.80 -8.74 0.53
N ARG A 137 -5.80 -9.60 0.52
CA ARG A 137 -5.04 -10.03 1.70
C ARG A 137 -3.65 -9.45 1.72
N VAL A 138 -3.00 -9.43 0.57
CA VAL A 138 -1.70 -8.77 0.39
C VAL A 138 -1.94 -7.49 -0.38
N LEU A 139 -1.76 -6.36 0.29
CA LEU A 139 -2.01 -5.03 -0.26
C LEU A 139 -0.69 -4.35 -0.59
N ASN A 140 -0.52 -3.98 -1.85
CA ASN A 140 0.59 -3.14 -2.29
C ASN A 140 0.20 -1.67 -2.10
N VAL A 141 1.03 -0.92 -1.38
CA VAL A 141 0.84 0.52 -1.19
C VAL A 141 1.88 1.26 -2.00
N ALA A 142 1.44 2.14 -2.86
CA ALA A 142 2.30 2.86 -3.80
C ALA A 142 1.85 4.32 -3.96
N GLY A 143 2.73 5.14 -4.50
CA GLY A 143 2.45 6.55 -4.74
C GLY A 143 3.73 7.33 -5.00
N PRO A 144 3.62 8.66 -5.09
CA PRO A 144 4.78 9.51 -5.38
C PRO A 144 5.86 9.42 -4.30
N ARG A 145 7.10 9.54 -4.77
CA ARG A 145 8.24 9.74 -3.87
C ARG A 145 8.22 11.15 -3.29
N GLU A 146 8.89 11.34 -2.17
CA GLU A 146 8.85 12.61 -1.43
C GLU A 146 9.33 13.81 -2.25
N SER A 147 10.36 13.63 -3.09
CA SER A 147 10.88 14.72 -3.92
C SER A 147 9.90 15.21 -4.99
N LYS A 148 9.01 14.32 -5.46
CA LYS A 148 7.97 14.68 -6.45
C LYS A 148 6.78 15.38 -5.82
N CYS A 149 6.42 14.99 -4.60
CA CYS A 149 5.31 15.57 -3.84
C CYS A 149 5.75 15.83 -2.40
N PRO A 150 6.48 16.92 -2.14
CA PRO A 150 6.93 17.22 -0.79
C PRO A 150 5.77 17.23 0.21
N GLY A 151 5.93 16.49 1.32
CA GLY A 151 4.89 16.33 2.34
C GLY A 151 3.98 15.13 2.13
N ILE A 152 4.13 14.39 1.03
CA ILE A 152 3.26 13.25 0.75
C ILE A 152 3.43 12.12 1.79
N TYR A 153 4.64 11.91 2.31
CA TYR A 153 4.86 10.90 3.34
C TYR A 153 3.93 11.10 4.54
N LEU A 154 3.90 12.30 5.11
CA LEU A 154 3.08 12.58 6.28
C LEU A 154 1.59 12.44 6.00
N LYS A 155 1.14 12.89 4.84
CA LYS A 155 -0.27 12.79 4.44
C LYS A 155 -0.69 11.34 4.24
N ALA A 156 0.14 10.56 3.56
CA ALA A 156 -0.11 9.14 3.34
C ALA A 156 -0.06 8.36 4.66
N PHE A 157 0.93 8.65 5.50
CA PHE A 157 1.05 8.02 6.81
C PHE A 157 -0.20 8.25 7.66
N ALA A 158 -0.69 9.49 7.73
CA ALA A 158 -1.89 9.81 8.51
C ALA A 158 -3.12 9.06 8.00
N TYR A 159 -3.32 9.01 6.68
CA TYR A 159 -4.41 8.27 6.08
C TYR A 159 -4.31 6.76 6.40
N LEU A 160 -3.14 6.18 6.19
CA LEU A 160 -2.92 4.75 6.41
C LEU A 160 -2.98 4.37 7.88
N GLN A 161 -2.53 5.24 8.77
CA GLN A 161 -2.65 5.03 10.21
C GLN A 161 -4.13 4.88 10.61
N GLU A 162 -4.99 5.74 10.10
CA GLU A 162 -6.43 5.63 10.33
C GLU A 162 -7.03 4.39 9.68
N LEU A 163 -6.64 4.09 8.44
CA LEU A 163 -7.12 2.92 7.71
C LEU A 163 -6.79 1.62 8.46
N PHE A 164 -5.55 1.48 8.91
CA PHE A 164 -5.10 0.27 9.61
C PHE A 164 -5.65 0.19 11.03
N SER A 165 -5.94 1.33 11.67
CA SER A 165 -6.58 1.37 12.99
C SER A 165 -8.06 0.96 12.93
N ALA A 166 -8.76 1.29 11.85
CA ALA A 166 -10.16 0.93 11.64
C ALA A 166 -10.36 -0.60 11.62
N ARG A 167 -9.31 -1.35 11.41
CA ARG A 167 -9.30 -2.79 11.41
C ARG A 167 -9.54 -3.42 12.80
N GLY A 168 -9.38 -2.68 13.88
CA GLY A 168 -9.57 -3.18 15.24
C GLY A 168 -10.77 -2.55 15.97
N THR A 169 -11.50 -1.65 15.31
CA THR A 169 -12.63 -0.96 15.91
C THR A 169 -13.92 -1.35 15.18
N ASP A 170 -14.83 -1.94 15.93
CA ASP A 170 -16.17 -2.17 15.47
C ASP A 170 -16.98 -0.86 15.45
#